data_957f26ed9b8d4058bdf6bc2395862264
#
_entry.id   957f26ed9b8d4058bdf6bc2395862264
#
_cell.length_a   1.000
_cell.length_b   1.000
_cell.length_c   1.000
_cell.angle_alpha   90.00
_cell.angle_beta   90.00
_cell.angle_gamma   90.00
#
_symmetry.space_group_name_H-M   'P 1'
#
loop_
_entity.id
_entity.type
_entity.pdbx_description
1 polymer ?
#
loop_
_entity_poly.entity_id
_entity_poly.type
_entity_poly.pdbx_seq_one_letter_code
_entity_poly.pdbx_strand_id
1 'polypeptide(L)'
;MLKYLTSAVLTTLLISACSEPKDVVITPEPQDLTEVTVGKWILDEKGNVMFDPQTSGLVVLDGQLVTIADASADTTQQLKLHSISPDTATLSASSERFSFSNTVRRSCFYSYLSEQPDLEALAVDPRDTNVIYTVTEDATRTGALSPRCESKYEETGSTDYPTLLVKLTRKDNGSVEMSDVRPLQFPQEFEVGNFPNDGIEGMAMDDSGTLYLALEKDKAGQPRIFSLVIDDEFWTHTGFAALEEPSLTLPSFASGAHPINGLTLYTPPQSTDTFLLAAARNDDELWIIDTDNNIDTKRVPLSFVVDTTNACEPYTMDNASIEGLAVIDNTLWLVNDPGKKNYLKKHLVFYWGNDIIPIVST
;
A
#
# COMPACT_ATOMS: atom_id res chain seq x y z
N MET A 1 9.50 9.57 83.81
CA MET A 1 8.73 10.56 83.05
C MET A 1 9.10 10.37 81.60
N LEU A 2 8.26 9.66 80.88
CA LEU A 2 8.52 9.30 79.47
C LEU A 2 7.52 10.08 78.60
N LYS A 3 8.01 10.95 77.69
CA LYS A 3 7.19 11.73 76.76
C LYS A 3 7.13 11.00 75.43
N TYR A 4 5.96 10.61 75.06
CA TYR A 4 5.69 10.09 73.72
C TYR A 4 5.54 11.24 72.70
N LEU A 5 6.35 11.23 71.65
CA LEU A 5 6.14 12.06 70.43
C LEU A 5 5.43 11.22 69.43
N THR A 6 4.20 11.57 69.09
CA THR A 6 3.43 11.04 67.96
C THR A 6 3.80 11.81 66.69
N SER A 7 4.39 11.14 65.75
CA SER A 7 4.69 11.67 64.42
C SER A 7 3.50 11.42 63.49
N ALA A 8 2.84 12.47 63.03
CA ALA A 8 1.78 12.38 62.06
C ALA A 8 2.40 12.41 60.65
N VAL A 9 2.24 11.32 59.91
CA VAL A 9 2.61 11.25 58.50
C VAL A 9 1.46 11.84 57.69
N LEU A 10 1.71 12.98 57.07
CA LEU A 10 0.80 13.65 56.15
C LEU A 10 1.01 13.06 54.72
N THR A 11 0.12 12.22 54.31
CA THR A 11 0.11 11.67 52.91
C THR A 11 -0.54 12.69 52.02
N THR A 12 0.24 13.40 51.21
CA THR A 12 -0.24 14.28 50.16
C THR A 12 -0.60 13.40 48.92
N LEU A 13 -1.90 13.26 48.66
CA LEU A 13 -2.39 12.78 47.36
C LEU A 13 -2.12 13.88 46.31
N LEU A 14 -1.21 13.64 45.43
CA LEU A 14 -1.09 14.40 44.20
C LEU A 14 -2.21 13.96 43.24
N ILE A 15 -3.30 14.71 43.20
CA ILE A 15 -4.30 14.62 42.17
C ILE A 15 -3.73 15.36 40.95
N SER A 16 -3.25 14.63 39.97
CA SER A 16 -2.91 15.19 38.67
C SER A 16 -4.22 15.47 37.96
N ALA A 17 -4.70 16.69 38.00
CA ALA A 17 -5.83 17.14 37.23
C ALA A 17 -5.32 17.45 35.82
N CYS A 18 -5.75 16.64 34.82
CA CYS A 18 -5.70 17.09 33.45
C CYS A 18 -6.58 18.35 33.33
N SER A 19 -5.99 19.48 33.03
CA SER A 19 -6.72 20.71 32.80
C SER A 19 -7.53 20.57 31.49
N GLU A 20 -8.82 20.86 31.54
CA GLU A 20 -9.67 20.95 30.38
C GLU A 20 -9.05 21.91 29.34
N PRO A 21 -9.09 21.58 28.04
CA PRO A 21 -8.61 22.49 27.02
C PRO A 21 -9.46 23.76 27.02
N LYS A 22 -8.80 24.90 27.09
CA LYS A 22 -9.46 26.18 26.88
C LYS A 22 -9.92 26.24 25.42
N ASP A 23 -11.19 26.54 25.20
CA ASP A 23 -11.75 26.83 23.87
C ASP A 23 -10.92 27.94 23.22
N VAL A 24 -10.02 27.55 22.32
CA VAL A 24 -9.36 28.46 21.39
C VAL A 24 -10.30 28.61 20.22
N VAL A 25 -11.02 29.72 20.16
CA VAL A 25 -11.76 30.11 18.95
C VAL A 25 -10.72 30.41 17.87
N ILE A 26 -10.43 29.41 17.05
CA ILE A 26 -9.63 29.59 15.83
C ILE A 26 -10.61 30.09 14.76
N THR A 27 -10.48 31.35 14.37
CA THR A 27 -11.08 31.89 13.15
C THR A 27 -10.36 31.20 11.98
N PRO A 28 -11.06 30.45 11.12
CA PRO A 28 -10.39 29.81 9.99
C PRO A 28 -10.03 30.88 8.96
N GLU A 29 -8.74 31.08 8.71
CA GLU A 29 -8.29 31.47 7.37
C GLU A 29 -8.56 30.28 6.43
N PRO A 30 -8.84 30.52 5.13
CA PRO A 30 -8.99 29.43 4.18
C PRO A 30 -7.62 28.79 3.99
N GLN A 31 -7.31 27.84 4.83
CA GLN A 31 -6.17 26.94 4.69
C GLN A 31 -6.63 25.77 3.84
N ASP A 32 -5.77 25.33 2.95
CA ASP A 32 -5.92 24.05 2.27
C ASP A 32 -6.31 22.99 3.32
N LEU A 33 -7.45 22.34 3.08
CA LEU A 33 -8.03 21.40 4.03
C LEU A 33 -7.08 20.24 4.20
N THR A 34 -6.35 20.21 5.30
CA THR A 34 -5.55 19.06 5.69
C THR A 34 -6.46 18.08 6.41
N GLU A 35 -6.74 16.96 5.76
CA GLU A 35 -7.49 15.89 6.38
C GLU A 35 -6.65 15.25 7.48
N VAL A 36 -7.26 15.07 8.65
CA VAL A 36 -6.63 14.41 9.80
C VAL A 36 -7.16 12.99 9.89
N THR A 37 -6.28 12.03 9.69
CA THR A 37 -6.61 10.61 9.79
C THR A 37 -6.08 10.03 11.09
N VAL A 38 -6.92 9.25 11.77
CA VAL A 38 -6.55 8.60 13.04
C VAL A 38 -6.23 7.14 12.79
N GLY A 39 -4.95 6.78 12.98
CA GLY A 39 -4.44 5.42 12.80
C GLY A 39 -4.70 4.52 14.00
N LYS A 40 -4.93 3.25 13.72
CA LYS A 40 -4.99 2.16 14.71
C LYS A 40 -3.94 1.10 14.39
N TRP A 41 -3.49 0.40 15.41
CA TRP A 41 -2.60 -0.74 15.23
C TRP A 41 -3.32 -1.91 14.56
N ILE A 42 -2.68 -2.58 13.61
CA ILE A 42 -3.16 -3.89 13.18
C ILE A 42 -2.78 -4.90 14.26
N LEU A 43 -3.79 -5.59 14.78
CA LEU A 43 -3.61 -6.57 15.84
C LEU A 43 -3.60 -7.99 15.26
N ASP A 44 -2.79 -8.86 15.83
CA ASP A 44 -2.83 -10.29 15.55
C ASP A 44 -4.11 -10.93 16.12
N GLU A 45 -4.36 -12.21 15.83
CA GLU A 45 -5.51 -12.98 16.33
C GLU A 45 -5.57 -13.07 17.87
N LYS A 46 -4.49 -12.73 18.56
CA LYS A 46 -4.38 -12.75 20.02
C LYS A 46 -4.54 -11.36 20.63
N GLY A 47 -4.74 -10.34 19.80
CA GLY A 47 -4.85 -8.93 20.22
C GLY A 47 -3.50 -8.25 20.48
N ASN A 48 -2.38 -8.84 20.07
CA ASN A 48 -1.09 -8.15 20.08
C ASN A 48 -0.91 -7.41 18.77
N VAL A 49 -0.09 -6.34 18.79
CA VAL A 49 0.29 -5.68 17.56
C VAL A 49 0.98 -6.68 16.62
N MET A 50 0.52 -6.74 15.37
CA MET A 50 1.05 -7.66 14.35
C MET A 50 2.56 -7.44 14.19
N PHE A 51 3.32 -8.53 14.21
CA PHE A 51 4.78 -8.46 14.23
C PHE A 51 5.33 -8.31 12.82
N ASP A 52 6.05 -7.21 12.56
CA ASP A 52 6.87 -6.93 11.38
C ASP A 52 6.22 -7.35 10.05
N PRO A 53 5.00 -6.87 9.75
CA PRO A 53 4.27 -7.30 8.56
C PRO A 53 4.75 -6.63 7.27
N GLN A 54 5.41 -5.46 7.32
CA GLN A 54 5.86 -4.69 6.18
C GLN A 54 4.82 -4.77 5.05
N THR A 55 3.69 -4.10 5.28
CA THR A 55 2.52 -4.21 4.43
C THR A 55 2.72 -3.48 3.12
N SER A 56 2.46 -4.15 2.00
CA SER A 56 2.47 -3.59 0.66
C SER A 56 1.13 -3.84 -0.01
N GLY A 57 0.54 -2.79 -0.55
CA GLY A 57 -0.77 -2.85 -1.17
C GLY A 57 -1.93 -3.12 -0.21
N LEU A 58 -3.11 -2.68 -0.59
CA LEU A 58 -4.35 -2.91 0.15
C LEU A 58 -5.51 -3.06 -0.83
N VAL A 59 -6.33 -4.09 -0.65
CA VAL A 59 -7.54 -4.32 -1.45
C VAL A 59 -8.70 -4.74 -0.58
N VAL A 60 -9.90 -4.70 -1.13
CA VAL A 60 -11.11 -5.25 -0.50
C VAL A 60 -11.42 -6.62 -1.09
N LEU A 61 -11.62 -7.60 -0.24
CA LEU A 61 -11.99 -8.94 -0.63
C LEU A 61 -12.97 -9.52 0.39
N ASP A 62 -14.16 -9.92 -0.08
CA ASP A 62 -15.22 -10.44 0.78
C ASP A 62 -15.55 -9.52 1.99
N GLY A 63 -15.51 -8.20 1.80
CA GLY A 63 -15.78 -7.20 2.84
C GLY A 63 -14.66 -7.03 3.88
N GLN A 64 -13.50 -7.66 3.66
CA GLN A 64 -12.30 -7.49 4.49
C GLN A 64 -11.26 -6.67 3.75
N LEU A 65 -10.43 -5.97 4.49
CA LEU A 65 -9.19 -5.40 3.97
C LEU A 65 -8.16 -6.52 3.83
N VAL A 66 -7.51 -6.59 2.69
CA VAL A 66 -6.49 -7.61 2.43
C VAL A 66 -5.20 -6.95 1.99
N THR A 67 -4.11 -7.33 2.64
CA THR A 67 -2.76 -6.85 2.34
C THR A 67 -1.80 -8.03 2.12
N ILE A 68 -0.64 -7.72 1.60
CA ILE A 68 0.49 -8.64 1.41
C ILE A 68 1.71 -8.09 2.13
N ALA A 69 2.68 -8.92 2.43
CA ALA A 69 3.94 -8.53 3.02
C ALA A 69 5.05 -8.49 1.98
N ASP A 70 5.92 -7.48 2.04
CA ASP A 70 7.10 -7.36 1.18
C ASP A 70 8.23 -8.36 1.58
N ALA A 71 9.37 -8.27 0.91
CA ALA A 71 10.54 -9.11 1.19
C ALA A 71 11.25 -8.76 2.51
N SER A 72 11.03 -7.58 3.08
CA SER A 72 11.64 -7.17 4.34
C SER A 72 10.87 -7.60 5.58
N ALA A 73 9.63 -8.07 5.40
CA ALA A 73 8.79 -8.59 6.47
C ALA A 73 9.39 -9.82 7.17
N ASP A 74 8.92 -10.10 8.38
CA ASP A 74 9.22 -11.37 9.03
C ASP A 74 8.83 -12.56 8.13
N THR A 75 9.68 -13.57 8.06
CA THR A 75 9.48 -14.74 7.18
C THR A 75 8.17 -15.47 7.40
N THR A 76 7.57 -15.34 8.59
CA THR A 76 6.25 -15.92 8.90
C THR A 76 5.10 -15.17 8.24
N GLN A 77 5.32 -13.93 7.80
CA GLN A 77 4.34 -13.08 7.13
C GLN A 77 4.42 -13.17 5.59
N GLN A 78 5.58 -13.51 5.07
CA GLN A 78 5.85 -13.50 3.63
C GLN A 78 5.06 -14.55 2.84
N LEU A 79 4.75 -14.23 1.58
CA LEU A 79 4.03 -15.10 0.64
C LEU A 79 2.67 -15.55 1.15
N LYS A 80 1.93 -14.65 1.77
CA LYS A 80 0.58 -14.84 2.30
C LYS A 80 -0.28 -13.61 2.02
N LEU A 81 -1.58 -13.81 1.96
CA LEU A 81 -2.56 -12.74 2.08
C LEU A 81 -3.00 -12.64 3.54
N HIS A 82 -3.07 -11.43 4.05
CA HIS A 82 -3.52 -11.12 5.40
C HIS A 82 -4.84 -10.37 5.35
N SER A 83 -5.90 -10.98 5.87
CA SER A 83 -7.23 -10.37 5.94
C SER A 83 -7.41 -9.65 7.27
N ILE A 84 -7.80 -8.39 7.22
CA ILE A 84 -7.93 -7.49 8.37
C ILE A 84 -9.38 -7.03 8.45
N SER A 85 -9.98 -7.14 9.63
CA SER A 85 -11.32 -6.60 9.88
C SER A 85 -11.28 -5.08 9.87
N PRO A 86 -12.07 -4.39 9.00
CA PRO A 86 -12.12 -2.93 9.00
C PRO A 86 -12.68 -2.36 10.31
N ASP A 87 -13.55 -3.08 11.02
CA ASP A 87 -14.15 -2.60 12.26
C ASP A 87 -13.16 -2.54 13.42
N THR A 88 -12.27 -3.52 13.50
CA THR A 88 -11.43 -3.73 14.69
C THR A 88 -9.93 -3.59 14.47
N ALA A 89 -9.48 -3.46 13.22
CA ALA A 89 -8.06 -3.55 12.84
C ALA A 89 -7.39 -4.87 13.24
N THR A 90 -8.19 -5.92 13.42
CA THR A 90 -7.66 -7.21 13.86
C THR A 90 -7.52 -8.14 12.66
N LEU A 91 -6.41 -8.83 12.61
CA LEU A 91 -6.18 -9.90 11.65
C LEU A 91 -7.27 -10.97 11.83
N SER A 92 -8.12 -11.11 10.82
CA SER A 92 -9.21 -12.09 10.84
C SER A 92 -8.74 -13.45 10.34
N ALA A 93 -7.82 -13.46 9.38
CA ALA A 93 -7.19 -14.67 8.85
C ALA A 93 -5.90 -14.32 8.09
N SER A 94 -4.98 -15.30 8.02
CA SER A 94 -3.90 -15.31 7.05
C SER A 94 -4.05 -16.55 6.17
N SER A 95 -3.78 -16.39 4.87
CA SER A 95 -3.73 -17.56 4.00
C SER A 95 -2.56 -18.48 4.40
N GLU A 96 -2.61 -19.73 3.96
CA GLU A 96 -1.40 -20.54 3.90
C GLU A 96 -0.39 -19.89 2.96
N ARG A 97 0.90 -20.25 3.11
CA ARG A 97 1.94 -19.81 2.18
C ARG A 97 1.55 -20.18 0.74
N PHE A 98 1.74 -19.26 -0.20
CA PHE A 98 1.34 -19.46 -1.59
C PHE A 98 1.91 -20.75 -2.18
N SER A 99 1.06 -21.46 -2.91
CA SER A 99 1.48 -22.54 -3.78
C SER A 99 1.81 -22.01 -5.18
N PHE A 100 2.42 -22.84 -6.02
CA PHE A 100 2.86 -22.45 -7.36
C PHE A 100 2.30 -23.41 -8.41
N SER A 101 1.71 -22.88 -9.46
CA SER A 101 1.27 -23.66 -10.60
C SER A 101 2.44 -24.27 -11.37
N ASN A 102 2.16 -25.21 -12.25
CA ASN A 102 3.17 -25.75 -13.15
C ASN A 102 3.71 -24.71 -14.14
N THR A 103 2.91 -23.72 -14.52
CA THR A 103 3.31 -22.60 -15.38
C THR A 103 4.40 -21.78 -14.70
N VAL A 104 4.17 -21.35 -13.46
CA VAL A 104 5.12 -20.58 -12.67
C VAL A 104 6.39 -21.41 -12.38
N ARG A 105 6.25 -22.70 -12.00
CA ARG A 105 7.39 -23.58 -11.70
C ARG A 105 8.34 -23.79 -12.89
N ARG A 106 7.84 -23.65 -14.11
CA ARG A 106 8.63 -23.79 -15.34
C ARG A 106 9.13 -22.46 -15.90
N SER A 107 8.69 -21.35 -15.33
CA SER A 107 9.15 -20.01 -15.73
C SER A 107 10.59 -19.75 -15.34
N CYS A 108 11.20 -18.75 -15.93
CA CYS A 108 12.51 -18.24 -15.55
C CYS A 108 12.52 -17.62 -14.14
N PHE A 109 11.36 -17.30 -13.59
CA PHE A 109 11.20 -16.52 -12.38
C PHE A 109 10.91 -17.35 -11.13
N TYR A 110 10.75 -18.68 -11.28
CA TYR A 110 10.35 -19.54 -10.16
C TYR A 110 11.31 -19.50 -8.97
N SER A 111 12.62 -19.50 -9.22
CA SER A 111 13.59 -19.44 -8.13
C SER A 111 13.39 -18.19 -7.28
N TYR A 112 13.28 -17.03 -7.93
CA TYR A 112 13.02 -15.77 -7.26
C TYR A 112 11.68 -15.78 -6.51
N LEU A 113 10.59 -16.11 -7.20
CA LEU A 113 9.25 -16.11 -6.63
C LEU A 113 9.05 -17.10 -5.47
N SER A 114 9.80 -18.20 -5.45
CA SER A 114 9.67 -19.23 -4.41
C SER A 114 10.52 -18.97 -3.16
N GLU A 115 11.51 -18.12 -3.25
CA GLU A 115 12.38 -17.79 -2.13
C GLU A 115 11.85 -16.57 -1.35
N GLN A 116 12.23 -15.39 -1.77
CA GLN A 116 11.90 -14.14 -1.07
C GLN A 116 11.64 -13.03 -2.10
N PRO A 117 10.54 -13.13 -2.87
CA PRO A 117 10.18 -12.06 -3.80
C PRO A 117 9.77 -10.82 -3.03
N ASP A 118 10.17 -9.67 -3.54
CA ASP A 118 9.69 -8.39 -3.09
C ASP A 118 8.33 -8.14 -3.73
N LEU A 119 7.26 -8.45 -3.00
CA LEU A 119 5.90 -8.32 -3.49
C LEU A 119 5.34 -6.98 -3.04
N GLU A 120 5.04 -6.16 -4.04
CA GLU A 120 4.43 -4.86 -3.85
C GLU A 120 2.97 -4.90 -4.28
N ALA A 121 2.24 -3.87 -4.11
CA ALA A 121 0.89 -3.62 -4.60
C ALA A 121 -0.05 -4.83 -4.76
N LEU A 122 -1.33 -4.59 -4.61
CA LEU A 122 -2.40 -5.56 -4.88
C LEU A 122 -3.50 -4.93 -5.73
N ALA A 123 -4.08 -5.72 -6.63
CA ALA A 123 -5.33 -5.38 -7.32
C ALA A 123 -6.21 -6.63 -7.44
N VAL A 124 -7.50 -6.52 -7.15
CA VAL A 124 -8.48 -7.59 -7.38
C VAL A 124 -9.04 -7.43 -8.79
N ASP A 125 -9.19 -8.54 -9.52
CA ASP A 125 -9.91 -8.52 -10.79
C ASP A 125 -11.41 -8.37 -10.52
N PRO A 126 -12.06 -7.25 -10.87
CA PRO A 126 -13.48 -7.07 -10.60
C PRO A 126 -14.38 -8.03 -11.38
N ARG A 127 -13.86 -8.65 -12.43
CA ARG A 127 -14.59 -9.64 -13.27
C ARG A 127 -14.56 -11.05 -12.67
N ASP A 128 -13.54 -11.35 -11.83
CA ASP A 128 -13.40 -12.60 -11.07
C ASP A 128 -12.67 -12.34 -9.74
N THR A 129 -13.41 -12.15 -8.67
CA THR A 129 -12.85 -11.82 -7.35
C THR A 129 -11.97 -12.92 -6.72
N ASN A 130 -11.86 -14.10 -7.37
CA ASN A 130 -10.86 -15.10 -6.98
C ASN A 130 -9.49 -14.83 -7.60
N VAL A 131 -9.40 -13.86 -8.52
CA VAL A 131 -8.15 -13.45 -9.14
C VAL A 131 -7.66 -12.15 -8.51
N ILE A 132 -6.43 -12.19 -8.04
CA ILE A 132 -5.73 -11.05 -7.47
C ILE A 132 -4.42 -10.90 -8.22
N TYR A 133 -4.02 -9.70 -8.51
CA TYR A 133 -2.72 -9.39 -9.07
C TYR A 133 -1.82 -8.79 -8.01
N THR A 134 -0.56 -9.16 -8.06
CA THR A 134 0.53 -8.50 -7.35
C THR A 134 1.68 -8.29 -8.31
N VAL A 135 2.60 -7.46 -7.94
CA VAL A 135 3.77 -7.13 -8.75
C VAL A 135 5.00 -7.33 -7.88
N THR A 136 6.11 -7.66 -8.50
CA THR A 136 7.38 -7.62 -7.78
C THR A 136 8.06 -6.28 -8.05
N GLU A 137 8.85 -5.81 -7.10
CA GLU A 137 9.88 -4.84 -7.41
C GLU A 137 10.85 -5.42 -8.46
N ASP A 138 12.12 -5.28 -8.30
CA ASP A 138 13.04 -5.98 -9.19
C ASP A 138 13.51 -7.31 -8.57
N ALA A 139 13.95 -8.24 -9.41
CA ALA A 139 14.50 -9.50 -8.97
C ALA A 139 16.03 -9.43 -8.72
N THR A 140 16.62 -8.25 -8.58
CA THR A 140 18.07 -8.06 -8.47
C THR A 140 18.67 -8.60 -7.18
N ARG A 141 17.86 -8.60 -6.10
CA ARG A 141 18.35 -9.00 -4.76
C ARG A 141 18.82 -10.45 -4.67
N THR A 142 18.31 -11.32 -5.52
CA THR A 142 18.53 -12.76 -5.36
C THR A 142 19.51 -13.34 -6.36
N GLY A 143 19.88 -12.63 -7.43
CA GLY A 143 20.64 -13.21 -8.54
C GLY A 143 19.95 -14.46 -9.08
N ALA A 144 18.63 -14.52 -8.98
CA ALA A 144 17.85 -15.76 -9.05
C ALA A 144 17.64 -16.27 -10.47
N LEU A 145 17.95 -15.48 -11.50
CA LEU A 145 17.85 -15.96 -12.86
C LEU A 145 19.05 -16.84 -13.22
N SER A 146 18.78 -17.99 -13.83
CA SER A 146 19.85 -18.76 -14.44
C SER A 146 20.53 -17.94 -15.55
N PRO A 147 21.80 -18.18 -15.89
CA PRO A 147 22.49 -17.42 -16.95
C PRO A 147 21.75 -17.38 -18.29
N ARG A 148 20.96 -18.42 -18.59
CA ARG A 148 20.13 -18.44 -19.80
C ARG A 148 18.94 -17.51 -19.71
N CYS A 149 18.34 -17.41 -18.54
CA CYS A 149 17.19 -16.54 -18.31
C CYS A 149 17.63 -15.08 -18.16
N GLU A 150 18.76 -14.85 -17.51
CA GLU A 150 19.39 -13.55 -17.38
C GLU A 150 19.65 -12.92 -18.76
N SER A 151 20.38 -13.62 -19.64
CA SER A 151 20.64 -13.14 -20.99
C SER A 151 19.41 -12.94 -21.86
N LYS A 152 18.28 -13.55 -21.51
CA LYS A 152 17.00 -13.34 -22.21
C LYS A 152 16.38 -11.97 -21.88
N TYR A 153 16.67 -11.43 -20.71
CA TYR A 153 16.03 -10.22 -20.18
C TYR A 153 16.97 -9.04 -20.04
N GLU A 154 18.25 -9.21 -20.43
CA GLU A 154 19.22 -8.10 -20.51
C GLU A 154 18.80 -7.08 -21.57
N GLU A 155 19.13 -5.83 -21.35
CA GLU A 155 18.98 -4.72 -22.30
C GLU A 155 17.55 -4.53 -22.84
N THR A 156 16.54 -4.81 -22.04
CA THR A 156 15.14 -4.75 -22.47
C THR A 156 14.51 -3.37 -22.24
N GLY A 157 15.27 -2.38 -21.74
CA GLY A 157 14.78 -1.06 -21.36
C GLY A 157 14.05 -1.03 -20.02
N SER A 158 14.03 -2.17 -19.35
CA SER A 158 13.66 -2.37 -17.95
C SER A 158 14.94 -2.77 -17.21
N THR A 159 14.89 -3.02 -15.91
CA THR A 159 16.06 -3.50 -15.15
C THR A 159 16.65 -4.78 -15.76
N ASP A 160 17.89 -5.13 -15.43
CA ASP A 160 18.47 -6.44 -15.73
C ASP A 160 17.59 -7.59 -15.20
N TYR A 161 16.73 -7.28 -14.25
CA TYR A 161 15.72 -8.15 -13.67
C TYR A 161 14.35 -7.49 -13.78
N PRO A 162 13.50 -7.98 -14.66
CA PRO A 162 12.24 -7.30 -14.94
C PRO A 162 11.30 -7.33 -13.74
N THR A 163 10.56 -6.25 -13.55
CA THR A 163 9.35 -6.22 -12.75
C THR A 163 8.37 -7.28 -13.25
N LEU A 164 7.83 -8.09 -12.34
CA LEU A 164 6.96 -9.21 -12.70
C LEU A 164 5.52 -8.94 -12.26
N LEU A 165 4.59 -9.03 -13.19
CA LEU A 165 3.17 -9.15 -12.85
C LEU A 165 2.87 -10.61 -12.52
N VAL A 166 2.33 -10.85 -11.32
CA VAL A 166 2.00 -12.17 -10.80
C VAL A 166 0.50 -12.28 -10.61
N LYS A 167 -0.09 -13.34 -11.16
CA LYS A 167 -1.49 -13.68 -10.93
C LYS A 167 -1.60 -14.63 -9.75
N LEU A 168 -2.36 -14.23 -8.76
CA LEU A 168 -2.76 -15.05 -7.62
C LEU A 168 -4.18 -15.57 -7.86
N THR A 169 -4.42 -16.85 -7.64
CA THR A 169 -5.74 -17.44 -7.74
C THR A 169 -6.13 -18.06 -6.40
N ARG A 170 -7.23 -17.58 -5.82
CA ARG A 170 -7.84 -18.20 -4.65
C ARG A 170 -8.56 -19.48 -5.06
N LYS A 171 -8.39 -20.52 -4.28
CA LYS A 171 -9.08 -21.80 -4.44
C LYS A 171 -10.25 -21.88 -3.47
N ASP A 172 -11.23 -22.75 -3.74
CA ASP A 172 -12.42 -22.96 -2.90
C ASP A 172 -12.08 -23.34 -1.46
N ASN A 173 -10.92 -23.92 -1.22
CA ASN A 173 -10.44 -24.29 0.13
C ASN A 173 -9.72 -23.15 0.85
N GLY A 174 -9.70 -21.93 0.29
CA GLY A 174 -9.03 -20.75 0.85
C GLY A 174 -7.53 -20.69 0.62
N SER A 175 -6.92 -21.69 -0.02
CA SER A 175 -5.50 -21.59 -0.41
C SER A 175 -5.32 -20.64 -1.59
N VAL A 176 -4.13 -20.06 -1.70
CA VAL A 176 -3.75 -19.14 -2.77
C VAL A 176 -2.61 -19.74 -3.59
N GLU A 177 -2.74 -19.68 -4.90
CA GLU A 177 -1.75 -20.16 -5.84
C GLU A 177 -1.23 -19.01 -6.71
N MET A 178 0.09 -18.87 -6.82
CA MET A 178 0.68 -18.08 -7.91
C MET A 178 0.45 -18.89 -9.20
N SER A 179 -0.57 -18.50 -9.97
CA SER A 179 -1.03 -19.27 -11.12
C SER A 179 -0.28 -18.93 -12.40
N ASP A 180 0.07 -17.68 -12.59
CA ASP A 180 0.78 -17.19 -13.75
C ASP A 180 1.75 -16.06 -13.38
N VAL A 181 2.73 -15.80 -14.26
CA VAL A 181 3.71 -14.74 -14.15
C VAL A 181 4.10 -14.21 -15.52
N ARG A 182 4.20 -12.89 -15.64
CA ARG A 182 4.62 -12.24 -16.87
C ARG A 182 5.50 -11.02 -16.58
N PRO A 183 6.67 -10.88 -17.25
CA PRO A 183 7.52 -9.71 -17.06
C PRO A 183 6.90 -8.48 -17.73
N LEU A 184 7.05 -7.32 -17.09
CA LEU A 184 6.60 -6.03 -17.58
C LEU A 184 7.72 -5.32 -18.36
N GLN A 185 7.33 -4.57 -19.39
CA GLN A 185 8.22 -3.75 -20.20
C GLN A 185 7.79 -2.29 -20.10
N PHE A 186 8.57 -1.49 -19.42
CA PHE A 186 8.39 -0.04 -19.39
C PHE A 186 8.79 0.60 -20.71
N PRO A 187 8.18 1.73 -21.10
CA PRO A 187 8.68 2.53 -22.22
C PRO A 187 10.12 3.00 -21.95
N GLN A 188 11.00 2.80 -22.93
CA GLN A 188 12.45 3.04 -22.74
C GLN A 188 12.82 4.49 -22.45
N GLU A 189 12.01 5.44 -22.93
CA GLU A 189 12.20 6.88 -22.73
C GLU A 189 12.16 7.32 -21.28
N PHE A 190 11.52 6.56 -20.40
CA PHE A 190 11.42 6.90 -18.99
C PHE A 190 12.59 6.38 -18.17
N GLU A 191 13.42 5.53 -18.76
CA GLU A 191 14.59 4.93 -18.08
C GLU A 191 14.25 4.38 -16.68
N VAL A 192 13.10 3.69 -16.58
CA VAL A 192 12.65 3.03 -15.35
C VAL A 192 13.53 1.82 -15.09
N GLY A 193 13.85 1.58 -13.81
CA GLY A 193 14.38 0.30 -13.38
C GLY A 193 15.88 0.14 -13.52
N ASN A 194 16.65 1.22 -13.52
CA ASN A 194 18.11 1.16 -13.44
C ASN A 194 18.63 1.06 -12.00
N PHE A 195 17.76 1.12 -11.02
CA PHE A 195 18.10 1.04 -9.61
C PHE A 195 17.14 0.10 -8.87
N PRO A 196 17.60 -0.62 -7.85
CA PRO A 196 16.72 -1.26 -6.88
C PRO A 196 15.77 -0.22 -6.28
N ASN A 197 14.53 -0.61 -6.01
CA ASN A 197 13.49 0.24 -5.47
C ASN A 197 13.01 1.37 -6.44
N ASP A 198 12.89 1.04 -7.72
CA ASP A 198 12.26 1.93 -8.73
C ASP A 198 11.00 1.25 -9.32
N GLY A 199 10.40 0.31 -8.60
CA GLY A 199 9.34 -0.56 -9.08
C GLY A 199 7.93 0.04 -9.04
N ILE A 200 6.96 -0.85 -9.23
CA ILE A 200 5.54 -0.52 -9.11
C ILE A 200 5.09 -0.73 -7.66
N GLU A 201 4.54 0.31 -7.06
CA GLU A 201 4.12 0.34 -5.66
C GLU A 201 2.60 0.42 -5.48
N GLY A 202 1.87 0.80 -6.52
CA GLY A 202 0.41 0.91 -6.47
C GLY A 202 -0.26 0.25 -7.67
N MET A 203 -1.37 -0.45 -7.43
CA MET A 203 -2.15 -1.05 -8.52
C MET A 203 -3.65 -0.90 -8.29
N ALA A 204 -4.39 -0.70 -9.39
CA ALA A 204 -5.86 -0.74 -9.42
C ALA A 204 -6.35 -1.29 -10.75
N MET A 205 -7.45 -2.01 -10.75
CA MET A 205 -8.01 -2.61 -11.97
C MET A 205 -9.47 -2.23 -12.16
N ASP A 206 -9.83 -1.83 -13.37
CA ASP A 206 -11.21 -1.50 -13.71
C ASP A 206 -11.99 -2.70 -14.29
N ASP A 207 -13.30 -2.53 -14.44
CA ASP A 207 -14.21 -3.56 -14.97
C ASP A 207 -13.93 -3.92 -16.44
N SER A 208 -13.22 -3.07 -17.18
CA SER A 208 -12.83 -3.35 -18.57
C SER A 208 -11.61 -4.27 -18.66
N GLY A 209 -10.90 -4.46 -17.56
CA GLY A 209 -9.66 -5.22 -17.51
C GLY A 209 -8.41 -4.36 -17.66
N THR A 210 -8.55 -3.04 -17.58
CA THR A 210 -7.40 -2.13 -17.55
C THR A 210 -6.78 -2.15 -16.15
N LEU A 211 -5.54 -2.57 -16.06
CA LEU A 211 -4.72 -2.51 -14.85
C LEU A 211 -3.88 -1.24 -14.88
N TYR A 212 -4.07 -0.38 -13.90
CA TYR A 212 -3.24 0.81 -13.64
C TYR A 212 -2.13 0.43 -12.68
N LEU A 213 -0.93 0.95 -12.94
CA LEU A 213 0.29 0.63 -12.20
C LEU A 213 1.02 1.93 -11.87
N ALA A 214 1.11 2.26 -10.61
CA ALA A 214 1.78 3.45 -10.11
C ALA A 214 3.24 3.16 -9.78
N LEU A 215 4.13 3.99 -10.29
CA LEU A 215 5.56 3.84 -10.18
C LEU A 215 6.10 4.56 -8.93
N GLU A 216 7.05 3.93 -8.25
CA GLU A 216 7.77 4.59 -7.16
C GLU A 216 8.65 5.73 -7.70
N LYS A 217 9.42 5.44 -8.76
CA LYS A 217 10.39 6.41 -9.24
C LYS A 217 10.81 6.18 -10.69
N ASP A 218 10.87 7.24 -11.46
CA ASP A 218 11.60 7.31 -12.71
C ASP A 218 12.91 8.10 -12.54
N LYS A 219 13.72 8.17 -13.58
CA LYS A 219 14.97 8.95 -13.55
C LYS A 219 14.76 10.44 -13.23
N ALA A 220 13.62 11.00 -13.56
CA ALA A 220 13.29 12.40 -13.33
C ALA A 220 12.68 12.67 -11.94
N GLY A 221 12.34 11.61 -11.18
CA GLY A 221 11.68 11.73 -9.89
C GLY A 221 10.21 12.19 -9.99
N GLN A 222 9.61 12.14 -11.19
CA GLN A 222 8.23 12.55 -11.41
C GLN A 222 7.27 11.40 -11.10
N PRO A 223 6.05 11.71 -10.62
CA PRO A 223 5.03 10.68 -10.46
C PRO A 223 4.61 10.11 -11.82
N ARG A 224 4.40 8.80 -11.89
CA ARG A 224 3.93 8.13 -13.10
C ARG A 224 2.92 7.05 -12.78
N ILE A 225 1.96 6.92 -13.68
CA ILE A 225 1.03 5.79 -13.73
C ILE A 225 1.12 5.20 -15.13
N PHE A 226 1.34 3.90 -15.20
CA PHE A 226 1.26 3.12 -16.44
C PHE A 226 -0.04 2.33 -16.46
N SER A 227 -0.36 1.77 -17.61
CA SER A 227 -1.50 0.86 -17.76
C SER A 227 -1.19 -0.26 -18.72
N LEU A 228 -1.94 -1.35 -18.58
CA LEU A 228 -2.04 -2.44 -19.55
C LEU A 228 -3.44 -3.06 -19.47
N VAL A 229 -3.83 -3.75 -20.53
CA VAL A 229 -5.11 -4.48 -20.57
C VAL A 229 -4.87 -5.96 -20.37
N ILE A 230 -5.57 -6.54 -19.39
CA ILE A 230 -5.58 -7.99 -19.14
C ILE A 230 -6.84 -8.57 -19.77
N ASP A 231 -6.70 -9.09 -20.97
CA ASP A 231 -7.75 -9.82 -21.71
C ASP A 231 -7.61 -11.34 -21.53
N ASP A 232 -8.47 -12.10 -22.20
CA ASP A 232 -8.49 -13.58 -22.14
C ASP A 232 -7.21 -14.21 -22.68
N GLU A 233 -6.49 -13.53 -23.58
CA GLU A 233 -5.25 -14.03 -24.19
C GLU A 233 -3.99 -13.59 -23.43
N PHE A 234 -4.11 -12.63 -22.53
CA PHE A 234 -2.96 -12.03 -21.85
C PHE A 234 -2.00 -13.07 -21.27
N TRP A 235 -2.52 -14.07 -20.57
CA TRP A 235 -1.71 -15.11 -19.90
C TRP A 235 -1.28 -16.25 -20.83
N THR A 236 -1.73 -16.27 -22.08
CA THR A 236 -1.24 -17.25 -23.07
C THR A 236 0.17 -16.90 -23.56
N HIS A 237 0.58 -15.65 -23.40
CA HIS A 237 1.89 -15.16 -23.78
C HIS A 237 2.87 -15.21 -22.60
N THR A 238 4.12 -15.57 -22.89
CA THR A 238 5.21 -15.66 -21.89
C THR A 238 6.29 -14.59 -22.06
N GLY A 239 6.16 -13.72 -23.07
CA GLY A 239 7.04 -12.58 -23.31
C GLY A 239 6.64 -11.38 -22.47
N PHE A 240 7.41 -10.29 -22.60
CA PHE A 240 7.10 -9.04 -21.96
C PHE A 240 5.68 -8.55 -22.28
N ALA A 241 5.02 -7.99 -21.27
CA ALA A 241 3.82 -7.19 -21.43
C ALA A 241 4.24 -5.71 -21.46
N ALA A 242 4.03 -5.07 -22.62
CA ALA A 242 4.33 -3.64 -22.74
C ALA A 242 3.36 -2.83 -21.90
N LEU A 243 3.91 -1.84 -21.19
CA LEU A 243 3.15 -0.85 -20.47
C LEU A 243 2.98 0.39 -21.36
N GLU A 244 1.84 1.05 -21.18
CA GLU A 244 1.52 2.31 -21.84
C GLU A 244 1.30 3.40 -20.79
N GLU A 245 1.61 4.66 -21.11
CA GLU A 245 1.29 5.79 -20.25
C GLU A 245 -0.14 6.26 -20.61
N PRO A 246 -1.12 6.10 -19.70
CA PRO A 246 -2.48 6.57 -19.97
C PRO A 246 -2.54 8.10 -19.99
N SER A 247 -3.54 8.64 -20.70
CA SER A 247 -3.76 10.10 -20.75
C SER A 247 -4.34 10.59 -19.43
N LEU A 248 -3.53 10.69 -18.38
CA LEU A 248 -3.91 11.21 -17.07
C LEU A 248 -3.19 12.54 -16.81
N THR A 249 -3.87 13.45 -16.14
CA THR A 249 -3.23 14.70 -15.67
C THR A 249 -2.64 14.45 -14.28
N LEU A 250 -1.33 14.26 -14.19
CA LEU A 250 -0.61 14.10 -12.93
C LEU A 250 0.05 15.42 -12.49
N PRO A 251 0.24 15.62 -11.17
CA PRO A 251 1.04 16.74 -10.68
C PRO A 251 2.45 16.71 -11.26
N SER A 252 3.02 17.88 -11.47
CA SER A 252 4.40 18.04 -11.96
C SER A 252 5.21 18.85 -10.97
N PHE A 253 6.42 18.41 -10.70
CA PHE A 253 7.30 18.98 -9.69
C PHE A 253 8.61 19.46 -10.31
N ALA A 254 9.17 20.52 -9.75
CA ALA A 254 10.45 21.07 -10.23
C ALA A 254 11.65 20.20 -9.83
N SER A 255 11.56 19.47 -8.77
CA SER A 255 12.60 18.58 -8.25
C SER A 255 12.05 17.72 -7.11
N GLY A 256 12.76 16.66 -6.75
CA GLY A 256 12.38 15.75 -5.68
C GLY A 256 12.07 14.34 -6.22
N ALA A 257 11.64 13.48 -5.34
CA ALA A 257 11.07 12.18 -5.68
C ALA A 257 9.62 12.15 -5.15
N HIS A 258 8.69 11.93 -6.05
CA HIS A 258 7.26 12.00 -5.79
C HIS A 258 6.59 10.64 -6.14
N PRO A 259 6.87 9.59 -5.34
CA PRO A 259 6.35 8.25 -5.56
C PRO A 259 4.85 8.19 -5.32
N ILE A 260 4.20 7.28 -6.04
CA ILE A 260 2.82 6.87 -5.78
C ILE A 260 2.87 5.43 -5.26
N ASN A 261 2.75 5.27 -3.94
CA ASN A 261 2.92 3.99 -3.26
C ASN A 261 1.64 3.21 -3.01
N GLY A 262 0.50 3.76 -3.34
CA GLY A 262 -0.76 3.06 -3.26
C GLY A 262 -1.73 3.60 -4.28
N LEU A 263 -2.58 2.74 -4.83
CA LEU A 263 -3.55 3.10 -5.85
C LEU A 263 -4.84 2.31 -5.66
N THR A 264 -5.99 2.97 -5.79
CA THR A 264 -7.30 2.31 -5.85
C THR A 264 -8.25 3.08 -6.74
N LEU A 265 -9.25 2.41 -7.30
CA LEU A 265 -10.32 3.05 -8.05
C LEU A 265 -11.49 3.39 -7.14
N TYR A 266 -12.12 4.51 -7.42
CA TYR A 266 -13.32 4.95 -6.73
C TYR A 266 -14.31 5.61 -7.68
N THR A 267 -15.55 5.12 -7.67
CA THR A 267 -16.69 5.73 -8.34
C THR A 267 -17.65 6.25 -7.27
N PRO A 268 -17.84 7.60 -7.14
CA PRO A 268 -18.75 8.14 -6.15
C PRO A 268 -20.18 7.63 -6.34
N PRO A 269 -20.96 7.47 -5.28
CA PRO A 269 -22.36 7.05 -5.38
C PRO A 269 -23.14 7.96 -6.32
N GLN A 270 -23.89 7.36 -7.24
CA GLN A 270 -24.72 8.05 -8.23
C GLN A 270 -23.94 8.83 -9.31
N SER A 271 -22.63 8.71 -9.34
CA SER A 271 -21.77 9.20 -10.43
C SER A 271 -21.46 8.10 -11.43
N THR A 272 -21.13 8.50 -12.64
CA THR A 272 -20.48 7.66 -13.65
C THR A 272 -18.97 7.92 -13.75
N ASP A 273 -18.53 9.01 -13.12
CA ASP A 273 -17.12 9.41 -13.15
C ASP A 273 -16.33 8.51 -12.21
N THR A 274 -15.21 8.00 -12.70
CA THR A 274 -14.31 7.14 -11.93
C THR A 274 -12.98 7.88 -11.69
N PHE A 275 -12.47 7.72 -10.50
CA PHE A 275 -11.23 8.34 -10.07
C PHE A 275 -10.21 7.29 -9.63
N LEU A 276 -8.95 7.52 -9.94
CA LEU A 276 -7.86 6.89 -9.23
C LEU A 276 -7.54 7.70 -7.97
N LEU A 277 -7.57 7.05 -6.83
CA LEU A 277 -7.09 7.58 -5.57
C LEU A 277 -5.67 7.10 -5.38
N ALA A 278 -4.72 8.01 -5.26
CA ALA A 278 -3.30 7.71 -5.21
C ALA A 278 -2.65 8.25 -3.93
N ALA A 279 -1.88 7.42 -3.24
CA ALA A 279 -1.09 7.84 -2.09
C ALA A 279 0.26 8.39 -2.58
N ALA A 280 0.46 9.68 -2.45
CA ALA A 280 1.74 10.33 -2.69
C ALA A 280 2.55 10.35 -1.38
N ARG A 281 3.31 9.26 -1.15
CA ARG A 281 3.97 8.97 0.13
C ARG A 281 4.88 10.10 0.63
N ASN A 282 5.74 10.60 -0.23
CA ASN A 282 6.72 11.63 0.15
C ASN A 282 6.11 13.03 0.29
N ASP A 283 4.91 13.23 -0.23
CA ASP A 283 4.18 14.49 -0.18
C ASP A 283 3.17 14.53 0.97
N ASP A 284 2.94 13.40 1.65
CA ASP A 284 1.85 13.22 2.62
C ASP A 284 0.49 13.68 2.05
N GLU A 285 0.20 13.27 0.81
CA GLU A 285 -1.02 13.66 0.10
C GLU A 285 -1.80 12.47 -0.45
N LEU A 286 -3.11 12.67 -0.54
CA LEU A 286 -3.99 11.89 -1.42
C LEU A 286 -4.20 12.66 -2.71
N TRP A 287 -3.92 12.05 -3.85
CA TRP A 287 -4.26 12.59 -5.15
C TRP A 287 -5.52 11.93 -5.69
N ILE A 288 -6.45 12.75 -6.16
CA ILE A 288 -7.69 12.32 -6.79
C ILE A 288 -7.57 12.64 -8.27
N ILE A 289 -7.43 11.60 -9.09
CA ILE A 289 -7.09 11.68 -10.51
C ILE A 289 -8.30 11.20 -11.30
N ASP A 290 -8.83 12.04 -12.18
CA ASP A 290 -9.93 11.68 -13.07
C ASP A 290 -9.43 10.74 -14.17
N THR A 291 -10.03 9.54 -14.28
CA THR A 291 -9.64 8.55 -15.29
C THR A 291 -9.98 8.96 -16.71
N ASP A 292 -10.97 9.83 -16.90
CA ASP A 292 -11.38 10.39 -18.18
C ASP A 292 -10.63 11.68 -18.53
N ASN A 293 -9.79 12.15 -17.61
CA ASN A 293 -8.99 13.38 -17.76
C ASN A 293 -9.80 14.63 -18.10
N ASN A 294 -11.01 14.73 -17.55
CA ASN A 294 -11.87 15.90 -17.78
C ASN A 294 -11.55 17.07 -16.82
N ILE A 295 -10.97 16.74 -15.66
CA ILE A 295 -10.59 17.71 -14.63
C ILE A 295 -9.14 17.50 -14.19
N ASP A 296 -8.52 18.55 -13.68
CA ASP A 296 -7.18 18.50 -13.12
C ASP A 296 -7.16 17.65 -11.84
N THR A 297 -6.05 16.98 -11.60
CA THR A 297 -5.84 16.21 -10.36
C THR A 297 -5.95 17.10 -9.13
N LYS A 298 -6.82 16.71 -8.22
CA LYS A 298 -6.96 17.33 -6.91
C LYS A 298 -5.94 16.72 -5.94
N ARG A 299 -5.17 17.57 -5.26
CA ARG A 299 -4.23 17.19 -4.23
C ARG A 299 -4.81 17.52 -2.86
N VAL A 300 -4.86 16.55 -1.97
CA VAL A 300 -5.42 16.68 -0.62
C VAL A 300 -4.30 16.37 0.38
N PRO A 301 -3.74 17.37 1.06
CA PRO A 301 -2.76 17.16 2.12
C PRO A 301 -3.37 16.33 3.25
N LEU A 302 -2.62 15.33 3.74
CA LEU A 302 -3.02 14.46 4.82
C LEU A 302 -2.15 14.70 6.06
N SER A 303 -2.78 14.67 7.23
CA SER A 303 -2.09 14.65 8.50
C SER A 303 -2.46 13.37 9.24
N PHE A 304 -1.45 12.64 9.70
CA PHE A 304 -1.62 11.32 10.30
C PHE A 304 -1.41 11.40 11.81
N VAL A 305 -2.41 10.95 12.55
CA VAL A 305 -2.41 10.95 14.00
C VAL A 305 -2.57 9.53 14.51
N VAL A 306 -1.76 9.12 15.46
CA VAL A 306 -1.89 7.82 16.11
C VAL A 306 -2.66 7.97 17.40
N ASP A 307 -3.71 7.17 17.57
CA ASP A 307 -4.38 6.99 18.85
C ASP A 307 -3.51 6.07 19.74
N THR A 308 -2.86 6.67 20.70
CA THR A 308 -2.12 5.91 21.71
C THR A 308 -3.01 5.73 22.92
N THR A 309 -3.55 4.54 23.10
CA THR A 309 -4.47 4.17 24.19
C THR A 309 -3.99 4.51 25.61
N ASN A 310 -2.78 5.01 25.77
CA ASN A 310 -2.16 5.37 27.05
C ASN A 310 -1.54 6.77 27.11
N ALA A 311 -1.69 7.61 26.09
CA ALA A 311 -1.19 8.98 26.09
C ALA A 311 -2.36 9.98 26.17
N CYS A 312 -2.21 11.03 26.96
CA CYS A 312 -3.21 12.10 27.07
C CYS A 312 -3.37 12.92 25.77
N GLU A 313 -2.44 12.78 24.82
CA GLU A 313 -2.48 13.46 23.52
C GLU A 313 -2.16 12.49 22.37
N PRO A 314 -2.89 12.58 21.25
CA PRO A 314 -2.56 11.86 20.03
C PRO A 314 -1.17 12.27 19.53
N TYR A 315 -0.44 11.34 18.97
CA TYR A 315 0.87 11.60 18.37
C TYR A 315 0.72 11.84 16.87
N THR A 316 1.20 12.99 16.39
CA THR A 316 1.25 13.26 14.94
C THR A 316 2.50 12.66 14.34
N MET A 317 2.35 11.93 13.25
CA MET A 317 3.46 11.32 12.51
C MET A 317 4.05 12.35 11.54
N ASP A 318 5.38 12.43 11.49
CA ASP A 318 6.07 13.29 10.53
C ASP A 318 5.96 12.74 9.08
N ASN A 319 5.82 11.44 8.93
CA ASN A 319 5.62 10.74 7.66
C ASN A 319 4.90 9.42 7.95
N ALA A 320 3.77 9.20 7.29
CA ALA A 320 2.99 7.98 7.50
C ALA A 320 3.49 6.79 6.68
N SER A 321 4.25 7.02 5.62
CA SER A 321 4.73 5.96 4.71
C SER A 321 3.60 5.06 4.22
N ILE A 322 2.58 5.64 3.58
CA ILE A 322 1.42 4.89 3.07
C ILE A 322 1.83 4.02 1.89
N GLU A 323 1.48 2.73 1.96
CA GLU A 323 1.78 1.71 0.95
C GLU A 323 0.54 1.02 0.39
N GLY A 324 -0.64 1.39 0.84
CA GLY A 324 -1.87 0.80 0.29
C GLY A 324 -3.11 1.60 0.57
N LEU A 325 -4.02 1.57 -0.39
CA LEU A 325 -5.33 2.23 -0.37
C LEU A 325 -6.43 1.25 -0.74
N ALA A 326 -7.55 1.32 -0.05
CA ALA A 326 -8.77 0.59 -0.42
C ALA A 326 -10.03 1.37 -0.01
N VAL A 327 -11.15 1.10 -0.67
CA VAL A 327 -12.43 1.77 -0.37
C VAL A 327 -13.47 0.72 0.01
N ILE A 328 -14.10 0.90 1.17
CA ILE A 328 -15.27 0.14 1.62
C ILE A 328 -16.37 1.13 1.94
N ASP A 329 -17.55 0.99 1.35
CA ASP A 329 -18.75 1.79 1.65
C ASP A 329 -18.47 3.30 1.71
N ASN A 330 -17.74 3.82 0.73
CA ASN A 330 -17.29 5.23 0.63
C ASN A 330 -16.28 5.67 1.72
N THR A 331 -15.75 4.77 2.47
CA THR A 331 -14.67 5.05 3.42
C THR A 331 -13.34 4.61 2.80
N LEU A 332 -12.39 5.54 2.75
CA LEU A 332 -11.02 5.26 2.34
C LEU A 332 -10.26 4.65 3.51
N TRP A 333 -9.63 3.54 3.27
CA TRP A 333 -8.74 2.86 4.20
C TRP A 333 -7.31 2.94 3.68
N LEU A 334 -6.38 3.11 4.59
CA LEU A 334 -4.96 3.27 4.31
C LEU A 334 -4.18 2.28 5.16
N VAL A 335 -3.13 1.72 4.60
CA VAL A 335 -2.14 0.93 5.33
C VAL A 335 -0.76 1.50 5.07
N ASN A 336 0.12 1.41 6.05
CA ASN A 336 1.47 1.89 5.89
C ASN A 336 2.52 0.80 6.12
N ASP A 337 3.70 1.00 5.55
CA ASP A 337 4.91 0.34 5.99
C ASP A 337 5.49 1.08 7.20
N PRO A 338 5.79 0.40 8.31
CA PRO A 338 6.31 1.03 9.51
C PRO A 338 7.69 1.68 9.38
N GLY A 339 8.33 1.65 8.22
CA GLY A 339 9.54 2.38 7.86
C GLY A 339 10.71 2.32 8.85
N LYS A 340 11.93 2.39 8.36
CA LYS A 340 13.15 2.04 9.10
C LYS A 340 13.70 3.10 10.07
N LYS A 341 13.20 4.34 10.09
CA LYS A 341 13.97 5.41 10.76
C LYS A 341 13.32 6.11 11.95
N ASN A 342 12.01 6.24 12.03
CA ASN A 342 11.34 7.07 13.05
C ASN A 342 10.26 6.35 13.82
N TYR A 343 9.90 5.16 13.43
CA TYR A 343 8.91 4.36 14.11
C TYR A 343 9.58 3.58 15.22
N LEU A 344 9.03 3.71 16.40
CA LEU A 344 9.63 3.25 17.66
C LEU A 344 9.96 1.77 17.73
N LYS A 345 9.71 1.00 16.71
CA LYS A 345 10.15 -0.40 16.52
C LYS A 345 9.42 -1.00 15.31
N LYS A 346 9.98 -2.02 14.69
CA LYS A 346 9.49 -2.93 13.66
C LYS A 346 8.07 -3.52 13.86
N HIS A 347 7.19 -2.89 14.61
CA HIS A 347 5.92 -3.47 15.01
C HIS A 347 4.71 -2.57 14.76
N LEU A 348 4.94 -1.40 14.18
CA LEU A 348 3.92 -0.37 14.06
C LEU A 348 3.31 -0.42 12.66
N VAL A 349 2.16 -1.02 12.56
CA VAL A 349 1.33 -0.99 11.36
C VAL A 349 0.07 -0.23 11.69
N PHE A 350 -0.26 0.73 10.84
CA PHE A 350 -1.44 1.53 11.00
C PHE A 350 -2.43 1.23 9.89
N TYR A 351 -3.71 1.36 10.20
CA TYR A 351 -4.71 1.58 9.19
C TYR A 351 -5.58 2.77 9.61
N TRP A 352 -6.14 3.44 8.63
CA TRP A 352 -7.05 4.55 8.82
C TRP A 352 -8.29 4.35 7.99
N GLY A 353 -9.42 4.87 8.46
CA GLY A 353 -10.63 4.96 7.68
C GLY A 353 -11.11 6.41 7.68
N ASN A 354 -11.45 6.93 6.52
CA ASN A 354 -11.98 8.29 6.38
C ASN A 354 -13.03 8.34 5.27
N ASP A 355 -14.05 9.19 5.45
CA ASP A 355 -15.08 9.37 4.43
C ASP A 355 -14.53 10.12 3.21
N ILE A 356 -14.66 9.52 2.03
CA ILE A 356 -14.16 10.11 0.78
C ILE A 356 -15.12 11.16 0.21
N ILE A 357 -16.42 11.06 0.50
CA ILE A 357 -17.43 11.93 -0.10
C ILE A 357 -17.12 13.43 0.06
N PRO A 358 -16.69 13.94 1.22
CA PRO A 358 -16.30 15.32 1.36
C PRO A 358 -15.06 15.69 0.55
N ILE A 359 -14.21 14.71 0.27
CA ILE A 359 -12.92 14.90 -0.42
C ILE A 359 -13.12 14.98 -1.93
N VAL A 360 -14.01 14.17 -2.48
CA VAL A 360 -14.26 14.08 -3.94
C VAL A 360 -15.30 15.09 -4.43
N SER A 361 -16.28 15.47 -3.59
CA SER A 361 -17.42 16.30 -3.98
C SER A 361 -17.14 17.81 -4.06
N THR A 362 -15.96 18.27 -3.87
CA THR A 362 -15.55 19.68 -3.95
C THR A 362 -14.67 19.94 -5.14
#